data_8842a2e6c1eb2ac1fab1777c92f3502b
#
_entry.id   8842a2e6c1eb2ac1fab1777c92f3502b
#
_cell.length_a   1.000
_cell.length_b   1.000
_cell.length_c   1.000
_cell.angle_alpha   90.00
_cell.angle_beta   90.00
_cell.angle_gamma   90.00
#
_symmetry.space_group_name_H-M   'P 1'
#
loop_
_entity.id
_entity.type
_entity.pdbx_description
1 polymer ?
#
loop_
_entity_poly.entity_id
_entity_poly.type
_entity_poly.pdbx_seq_one_letter_code
_entity_poly.pdbx_strand_id
1 'polypeptide(L)'
;NLILLLVFILFTNKVAFSVEQKPVMDLALAKNMADACEAKKATTDWRPLNIAIVDAGADLIYFVRQDGAFLGSIDIAINKAVSAAMIPFPTRAIGELAYGKDGNPGALPGVATVDFLVPFPGGLPIRTESGHLIGAIGISGATGDQDEECALAAIEAVKDSLK
;
A
#
# COMPACT_ATOMS: atom_id res chain seq x y z
N ASN A 1 42.34 4.11 63.94
CA ASN A 1 42.46 4.45 62.51
C ASN A 1 41.39 3.70 61.75
N LEU A 2 40.28 4.42 61.43
CA LEU A 2 39.15 3.91 60.66
C LEU A 2 39.41 4.27 59.19
N ILE A 3 39.76 3.32 58.35
CA ILE A 3 39.93 3.52 56.90
C ILE A 3 38.53 3.44 56.26
N LEU A 4 38.05 4.60 55.84
CA LEU A 4 36.78 4.72 55.11
C LEU A 4 37.03 4.32 53.64
N LEU A 5 36.57 3.12 53.24
CA LEU A 5 36.66 2.64 51.84
C LEU A 5 35.51 3.24 51.04
N LEU A 6 35.81 4.27 50.26
CA LEU A 6 34.84 4.89 49.34
C LEU A 6 34.69 3.98 48.10
N VAL A 7 33.60 3.20 48.01
CA VAL A 7 33.29 2.42 46.80
C VAL A 7 32.63 3.38 45.79
N PHE A 8 33.37 3.75 44.76
CA PHE A 8 32.89 4.51 43.62
C PHE A 8 32.14 3.57 42.69
N ILE A 9 30.81 3.51 42.77
CA ILE A 9 29.99 2.76 41.82
C ILE A 9 29.90 3.57 40.52
N LEU A 10 30.70 3.22 39.53
CA LEU A 10 30.60 3.74 38.17
C LEU A 10 29.33 3.19 37.54
N PHE A 11 28.26 3.96 37.52
CA PHE A 11 27.10 3.71 36.67
C PHE A 11 27.50 3.95 35.20
N THR A 12 27.91 2.90 34.50
CA THR A 12 28.04 2.95 33.05
C THR A 12 26.64 2.95 32.44
N ASN A 13 26.12 4.13 32.08
CA ASN A 13 24.94 4.24 31.26
C ASN A 13 25.24 3.61 29.89
N LYS A 14 24.85 2.36 29.71
CA LYS A 14 24.83 1.74 28.37
C LYS A 14 23.68 2.41 27.61
N VAL A 15 24.01 3.30 26.69
CA VAL A 15 23.05 3.75 25.68
C VAL A 15 22.80 2.55 24.76
N ALA A 16 21.68 1.88 24.96
CA ALA A 16 21.25 0.82 24.07
C ALA A 16 20.67 1.48 22.80
N PHE A 17 21.40 1.40 21.71
CA PHE A 17 20.84 1.68 20.39
C PHE A 17 19.92 0.51 20.02
N SER A 18 18.61 0.76 20.00
CA SER A 18 17.63 -0.20 19.51
C SER A 18 17.34 0.11 18.04
N VAL A 19 17.56 -0.87 17.17
CA VAL A 19 17.04 -0.80 15.79
C VAL A 19 15.55 -1.15 15.87
N GLU A 20 14.71 -0.25 15.41
CA GLU A 20 13.28 -0.48 15.35
C GLU A 20 12.98 -1.59 14.33
N GLN A 21 12.26 -2.63 14.77
CA GLN A 21 11.79 -3.70 13.88
C GLN A 21 10.42 -3.25 13.33
N LYS A 22 10.33 -3.15 11.99
CA LYS A 22 9.06 -2.81 11.31
C LYS A 22 8.58 -4.00 10.49
N PRO A 23 7.25 -4.25 10.48
CA PRO A 23 6.69 -5.22 9.55
C PRO A 23 6.92 -4.76 8.10
N VAL A 24 7.16 -5.71 7.22
CA VAL A 24 7.41 -5.46 5.79
C VAL A 24 6.50 -6.32 4.94
N MET A 25 6.21 -5.86 3.72
CA MET A 25 5.59 -6.66 2.68
C MET A 25 6.58 -7.76 2.24
N ASP A 26 6.18 -9.02 2.32
CA ASP A 26 6.95 -10.12 1.73
C ASP A 26 6.26 -10.65 0.46
N LEU A 27 6.99 -11.45 -0.30
CA LEU A 27 6.49 -12.02 -1.56
C LEU A 27 5.32 -12.98 -1.35
N ALA A 28 5.28 -13.71 -0.22
CA ALA A 28 4.21 -14.66 0.06
C ALA A 28 2.90 -13.91 0.33
N LEU A 29 2.93 -12.87 1.14
CA LEU A 29 1.78 -12.00 1.40
C LEU A 29 1.28 -11.34 0.11
N ALA A 30 2.20 -10.80 -0.70
CA ALA A 30 1.87 -10.17 -1.97
C ALA A 30 1.17 -11.16 -2.94
N LYS A 31 1.66 -12.40 -3.04
CA LYS A 31 1.01 -13.44 -3.85
C LYS A 31 -0.39 -13.78 -3.35
N ASN A 32 -0.56 -13.99 -2.04
CA ASN A 32 -1.86 -14.30 -1.46
C ASN A 32 -2.89 -13.18 -1.74
N MET A 33 -2.46 -11.93 -1.72
CA MET A 33 -3.31 -10.79 -2.08
C MET A 33 -3.71 -10.81 -3.55
N ALA A 34 -2.76 -11.07 -4.45
CA ALA A 34 -3.04 -11.17 -5.89
C ALA A 34 -4.00 -12.33 -6.18
N ASP A 35 -3.76 -13.51 -5.59
CA ASP A 35 -4.62 -14.70 -5.74
C ASP A 35 -6.05 -14.41 -5.27
N ALA A 36 -6.22 -13.67 -4.19
CA ALA A 36 -7.55 -13.29 -3.67
C ALA A 36 -8.29 -12.32 -4.61
N CYS A 37 -7.59 -11.34 -5.20
CA CYS A 37 -8.15 -10.46 -6.22
C CYS A 37 -8.55 -11.28 -7.47
N GLU A 38 -7.71 -12.21 -7.93
CA GLU A 38 -8.03 -13.08 -9.06
C GLU A 38 -9.24 -13.97 -8.77
N ALA A 39 -9.33 -14.54 -7.56
CA ALA A 39 -10.48 -15.33 -7.13
C ALA A 39 -11.77 -14.47 -7.10
N LYS A 40 -11.71 -13.24 -6.59
CA LYS A 40 -12.83 -12.30 -6.64
C LYS A 40 -13.25 -12.01 -8.08
N LYS A 41 -12.30 -11.68 -8.96
CA LYS A 41 -12.55 -11.41 -10.38
C LYS A 41 -13.19 -12.63 -11.09
N ALA A 42 -12.79 -13.86 -10.76
CA ALA A 42 -13.34 -15.09 -11.36
C ALA A 42 -14.85 -15.27 -11.08
N THR A 43 -15.41 -14.62 -10.07
CA THR A 43 -16.84 -14.64 -9.74
C THR A 43 -17.65 -13.54 -10.44
N THR A 44 -17.03 -12.77 -11.33
CA THR A 44 -17.62 -11.59 -11.97
C THR A 44 -17.41 -11.62 -13.49
N ASP A 45 -18.13 -10.77 -14.20
CA ASP A 45 -17.97 -10.50 -15.63
C ASP A 45 -17.00 -9.34 -15.93
N TRP A 46 -16.23 -8.90 -14.94
CA TRP A 46 -15.28 -7.80 -15.09
C TRP A 46 -14.26 -8.10 -16.18
N ARG A 47 -13.73 -7.06 -16.78
CA ARG A 47 -12.63 -7.18 -17.72
C ARG A 47 -11.39 -7.76 -17.02
N PRO A 48 -10.46 -8.39 -17.79
CA PRO A 48 -9.18 -8.82 -17.24
C PRO A 48 -8.38 -7.69 -16.62
N LEU A 49 -7.71 -7.98 -15.52
CA LEU A 49 -7.03 -7.03 -14.66
C LEU A 49 -5.50 -7.14 -14.75
N ASN A 50 -4.84 -6.02 -14.47
CA ASN A 50 -3.46 -5.96 -14.03
C ASN A 50 -3.45 -5.68 -12.51
N ILE A 51 -2.65 -6.44 -11.77
CA ILE A 51 -2.55 -6.41 -10.31
C ILE A 51 -1.11 -6.12 -9.96
N ALA A 52 -0.85 -5.02 -9.27
CA ALA A 52 0.48 -4.61 -8.82
C ALA A 52 0.51 -4.50 -7.30
N ILE A 53 1.53 -5.04 -6.65
CA ILE A 53 1.77 -4.92 -5.23
C ILE A 53 3.18 -4.40 -5.02
N VAL A 54 3.29 -3.30 -4.28
CA VAL A 54 4.55 -2.63 -3.93
C VAL A 54 4.78 -2.69 -2.42
N ASP A 55 6.03 -2.55 -1.99
CA ASP A 55 6.38 -2.38 -0.58
C ASP A 55 6.16 -0.93 -0.10
N ALA A 56 6.55 -0.64 1.14
CA ALA A 56 6.44 0.70 1.73
C ALA A 56 7.38 1.74 1.08
N GLY A 57 8.39 1.30 0.33
CA GLY A 57 9.29 2.13 -0.48
C GLY A 57 8.74 2.40 -1.88
N ALA A 58 7.57 1.84 -2.21
CA ALA A 58 6.95 1.85 -3.54
C ALA A 58 7.70 1.01 -4.59
N ASP A 59 8.58 0.09 -4.16
CA ASP A 59 9.25 -0.86 -5.03
C ASP A 59 8.35 -2.07 -5.33
N LEU A 60 8.31 -2.49 -6.60
CA LEU A 60 7.43 -3.56 -7.05
C LEU A 60 7.87 -4.92 -6.48
N ILE A 61 6.97 -5.56 -5.71
CA ILE A 61 7.17 -6.90 -5.13
C ILE A 61 6.55 -7.99 -6.01
N TYR A 62 5.32 -7.75 -6.49
CA TYR A 62 4.61 -8.73 -7.29
C TYR A 62 3.70 -8.07 -8.32
N PHE A 63 3.62 -8.69 -9.50
CA PHE A 63 2.76 -8.22 -10.57
C PHE A 63 2.13 -9.38 -11.32
N VAL A 64 0.82 -9.28 -11.58
CA VAL A 64 0.07 -10.18 -12.44
C VAL A 64 -0.58 -9.40 -13.57
N ARG A 65 -0.42 -9.88 -14.77
CA ARG A 65 -1.21 -9.46 -15.92
C ARG A 65 -2.07 -10.62 -16.39
N GLN A 66 -3.38 -10.47 -16.26
CA GLN A 66 -4.31 -11.46 -16.78
C GLN A 66 -4.35 -11.43 -18.31
N ASP A 67 -4.62 -12.59 -18.92
CA ASP A 67 -4.75 -12.70 -20.37
C ASP A 67 -5.87 -11.77 -20.88
N GLY A 68 -5.54 -10.98 -21.91
CA GLY A 68 -6.47 -10.01 -22.47
C GLY A 68 -6.61 -8.68 -21.70
N ALA A 69 -5.87 -8.48 -20.60
CA ALA A 69 -5.83 -7.20 -19.92
C ALA A 69 -5.23 -6.11 -20.82
N PHE A 70 -5.73 -4.87 -20.69
CA PHE A 70 -5.24 -3.73 -21.46
C PHE A 70 -3.74 -3.49 -21.22
N LEU A 71 -2.98 -3.27 -22.29
CA LEU A 71 -1.56 -2.97 -22.19
C LEU A 71 -1.29 -1.67 -21.41
N GLY A 72 -2.06 -0.62 -21.67
CA GLY A 72 -1.93 0.65 -20.95
C GLY A 72 -2.30 0.56 -19.47
N SER A 73 -3.07 -0.46 -19.07
CA SER A 73 -3.41 -0.68 -17.65
C SER A 73 -2.25 -1.28 -16.83
N ILE A 74 -1.15 -1.73 -17.46
CA ILE A 74 0.05 -2.20 -16.76
C ILE A 74 0.62 -1.06 -15.91
N ASP A 75 0.99 0.03 -16.56
CA ASP A 75 1.56 1.20 -15.89
C ASP A 75 0.55 1.85 -14.95
N ILE A 76 -0.74 1.85 -15.30
CA ILE A 76 -1.78 2.39 -14.42
C ILE A 76 -1.88 1.59 -13.12
N ALA A 77 -1.85 0.24 -13.17
CA ALA A 77 -1.90 -0.59 -11.96
C ALA A 77 -0.67 -0.33 -11.08
N ILE A 78 0.53 -0.31 -11.67
CA ILE A 78 1.77 -0.02 -10.95
C ILE A 78 1.71 1.37 -10.32
N ASN A 79 1.34 2.40 -11.09
CA ASN A 79 1.28 3.77 -10.58
C ASN A 79 0.17 3.99 -9.56
N LYS A 80 -0.96 3.26 -9.62
CA LYS A 80 -1.96 3.25 -8.53
C LYS A 80 -1.36 2.71 -7.22
N ALA A 81 -0.59 1.62 -7.28
CA ALA A 81 0.10 1.08 -6.11
C ALA A 81 1.15 2.07 -5.58
N VAL A 82 2.00 2.60 -6.47
CA VAL A 82 3.01 3.63 -6.14
C VAL A 82 2.35 4.86 -5.51
N SER A 83 1.26 5.37 -6.10
CA SER A 83 0.50 6.50 -5.56
C SER A 83 0.04 6.25 -4.13
N ALA A 84 -0.56 5.06 -3.89
CA ALA A 84 -1.10 4.69 -2.58
C ALA A 84 0.00 4.36 -1.55
N ALA A 85 1.24 4.04 -1.96
CA ALA A 85 2.38 3.88 -1.07
C ALA A 85 3.03 5.22 -0.72
N MET A 86 3.28 6.05 -1.74
CA MET A 86 3.99 7.32 -1.57
C MET A 86 3.14 8.40 -0.90
N ILE A 87 1.84 8.44 -1.21
CA ILE A 87 0.84 9.28 -0.52
C ILE A 87 -0.18 8.31 0.06
N PRO A 88 -0.03 7.87 1.32
CA PRO A 88 -0.68 6.66 1.85
C PRO A 88 -2.18 6.86 2.13
N PHE A 89 -2.91 7.23 1.05
CA PHE A 89 -4.36 7.31 0.94
C PHE A 89 -4.83 6.46 -0.24
N PRO A 90 -6.11 6.01 -0.23
CA PRO A 90 -6.73 5.46 -1.43
C PRO A 90 -6.62 6.41 -2.61
N THR A 91 -6.32 5.91 -3.80
CA THR A 91 -6.21 6.78 -5.00
C THR A 91 -7.54 7.47 -5.35
N ARG A 92 -8.68 6.93 -4.92
CA ARG A 92 -9.98 7.61 -4.94
C ARG A 92 -9.93 8.94 -4.17
N ALA A 93 -9.40 8.95 -2.96
CA ALA A 93 -9.31 10.15 -2.14
C ALA A 93 -8.36 11.18 -2.77
N ILE A 94 -7.28 10.74 -3.41
CA ILE A 94 -6.39 11.62 -4.20
C ILE A 94 -7.17 12.25 -5.34
N GLY A 95 -8.03 11.48 -6.03
CA GLY A 95 -8.90 11.98 -7.09
C GLY A 95 -9.93 13.01 -6.60
N GLU A 96 -10.58 12.75 -5.46
CA GLU A 96 -11.51 13.70 -4.83
C GLU A 96 -10.80 14.99 -4.41
N LEU A 97 -9.56 14.88 -3.92
CA LEU A 97 -8.74 16.04 -3.58
C LEU A 97 -8.38 16.87 -4.82
N ALA A 98 -8.08 16.21 -5.95
CA ALA A 98 -7.71 16.85 -7.20
C ALA A 98 -8.91 17.47 -7.93
N TYR A 99 -9.97 16.70 -8.11
CA TYR A 99 -11.07 17.04 -9.02
C TYR A 99 -12.36 17.44 -8.29
N GLY A 100 -12.45 17.17 -7.01
CA GLY A 100 -13.62 17.44 -6.19
C GLY A 100 -14.54 16.24 -6.05
N LYS A 101 -15.65 16.46 -5.32
CA LYS A 101 -16.66 15.46 -5.01
C LYS A 101 -18.02 16.11 -4.86
N ASP A 102 -19.07 15.42 -5.29
CA ASP A 102 -20.47 15.83 -5.11
C ASP A 102 -20.76 17.28 -5.58
N GLY A 103 -20.17 17.67 -6.72
CA GLY A 103 -20.32 19.00 -7.29
C GLY A 103 -19.41 20.09 -6.69
N ASN A 104 -18.66 19.78 -5.65
CA ASN A 104 -17.65 20.69 -5.10
C ASN A 104 -16.30 20.55 -5.83
N PRO A 105 -15.59 21.66 -6.11
CA PRO A 105 -14.28 21.60 -6.76
C PRO A 105 -13.24 20.96 -5.85
N GLY A 106 -12.20 20.37 -6.46
CA GLY A 106 -11.07 19.82 -5.73
C GLY A 106 -10.28 20.88 -4.96
N ALA A 107 -9.88 20.55 -3.74
CA ALA A 107 -9.12 21.47 -2.88
C ALA A 107 -7.67 21.62 -3.33
N LEU A 108 -7.13 20.63 -4.07
CA LEU A 108 -5.72 20.61 -4.50
C LEU A 108 -5.58 20.07 -5.94
N PRO A 109 -6.09 20.79 -6.97
CA PRO A 109 -6.07 20.30 -8.35
C PRO A 109 -4.65 20.04 -8.89
N GLY A 110 -3.64 20.73 -8.38
CA GLY A 110 -2.24 20.53 -8.76
C GLY A 110 -1.68 19.14 -8.42
N VAL A 111 -2.31 18.39 -7.50
CA VAL A 111 -1.86 17.03 -7.18
C VAL A 111 -1.94 16.08 -8.38
N ALA A 112 -2.87 16.32 -9.30
CA ALA A 112 -3.02 15.53 -10.52
C ALA A 112 -1.88 15.73 -11.55
N THR A 113 -0.99 16.70 -11.35
CA THR A 113 0.15 16.96 -12.25
C THR A 113 1.44 16.30 -11.77
N VAL A 114 1.41 15.56 -10.67
CA VAL A 114 2.57 14.80 -10.17
C VAL A 114 2.69 13.51 -10.96
N ASP A 115 3.82 13.30 -11.63
CA ASP A 115 4.02 12.26 -12.66
C ASP A 115 3.66 10.84 -12.25
N PHE A 116 3.92 10.46 -10.98
CA PHE A 116 3.63 9.10 -10.50
C PHE A 116 2.21 8.93 -9.93
N LEU A 117 1.45 10.02 -9.77
CA LEU A 117 0.13 9.94 -9.15
C LEU A 117 -0.96 9.56 -10.15
N VAL A 118 -1.78 8.60 -9.74
CA VAL A 118 -2.99 8.19 -10.46
C VAL A 118 -4.20 8.57 -9.62
N PRO A 119 -4.87 9.71 -9.91
CA PRO A 119 -5.93 10.27 -9.09
C PRO A 119 -7.32 9.69 -9.44
N PHE A 120 -7.44 8.35 -9.46
CA PHE A 120 -8.72 7.64 -9.62
C PHE A 120 -8.67 6.24 -9.00
N PRO A 121 -9.84 5.64 -8.67
CA PRO A 121 -9.95 4.47 -7.80
C PRO A 121 -9.17 3.24 -8.28
N GLY A 122 -8.75 2.38 -7.33
CA GLY A 122 -8.12 1.09 -7.56
C GLY A 122 -6.72 0.96 -6.94
N GLY A 123 -6.18 2.01 -6.30
CA GLY A 123 -4.96 1.95 -5.48
C GLY A 123 -5.29 2.08 -4.00
N LEU A 124 -4.81 1.16 -3.17
CA LEU A 124 -5.04 1.14 -1.72
C LEU A 124 -3.75 0.93 -0.95
N PRO A 125 -3.47 1.73 0.10
CA PRO A 125 -2.37 1.48 1.01
C PRO A 125 -2.67 0.24 1.87
N ILE A 126 -1.63 -0.55 2.16
CA ILE A 126 -1.71 -1.74 3.00
C ILE A 126 -1.04 -1.41 4.33
N ARG A 127 -1.82 -1.52 5.42
CA ARG A 127 -1.37 -1.23 6.76
C ARG A 127 -1.60 -2.41 7.69
N THR A 128 -0.71 -2.56 8.66
CA THR A 128 -0.96 -3.46 9.79
C THR A 128 -2.05 -2.87 10.69
N GLU A 129 -2.61 -3.69 11.58
CA GLU A 129 -3.57 -3.26 12.60
C GLU A 129 -2.99 -2.17 13.51
N SER A 130 -1.67 -2.18 13.76
CA SER A 130 -0.96 -1.13 14.49
C SER A 130 -0.73 0.16 13.67
N GLY A 131 -1.19 0.21 12.41
CA GLY A 131 -1.13 1.39 11.54
C GLY A 131 0.15 1.53 10.70
N HIS A 132 1.13 0.62 10.81
CA HIS A 132 2.34 0.68 10.00
C HIS A 132 2.02 0.42 8.52
N LEU A 133 2.43 1.33 7.65
CA LEU A 133 2.39 1.12 6.21
C LEU A 133 3.43 0.06 5.83
N ILE A 134 2.99 -1.03 5.20
CA ILE A 134 3.88 -2.09 4.71
C ILE A 134 3.96 -2.16 3.20
N GLY A 135 3.07 -1.46 2.50
CA GLY A 135 3.04 -1.42 1.04
C GLY A 135 1.72 -0.89 0.51
N ALA A 136 1.46 -1.16 -0.75
CA ALA A 136 0.20 -0.82 -1.40
C ALA A 136 -0.13 -1.80 -2.53
N ILE A 137 -1.42 -1.87 -2.88
CA ILE A 137 -1.93 -2.62 -4.03
C ILE A 137 -2.56 -1.66 -5.04
N GLY A 138 -2.33 -1.92 -6.32
CA GLY A 138 -2.93 -1.19 -7.43
C GLY A 138 -3.53 -2.13 -8.45
N ILE A 139 -4.79 -1.89 -8.80
CA ILE A 139 -5.56 -2.68 -9.76
C ILE A 139 -5.98 -1.81 -10.91
N SER A 140 -5.88 -2.35 -12.14
CA SER A 140 -6.35 -1.63 -13.32
C SER A 140 -6.77 -2.60 -14.44
N GLY A 141 -7.88 -2.29 -15.11
CA GLY A 141 -8.37 -3.07 -16.24
C GLY A 141 -9.89 -3.05 -16.38
N ALA A 142 -10.62 -2.92 -15.29
CA ALA A 142 -12.06 -2.77 -15.24
C ALA A 142 -12.48 -1.30 -15.00
N THR A 143 -13.63 -1.05 -14.41
CA THR A 143 -13.98 0.29 -13.94
C THR A 143 -13.21 0.60 -12.66
N GLY A 144 -13.01 1.90 -12.34
CA GLY A 144 -12.30 2.27 -11.12
C GLY A 144 -12.92 1.68 -9.85
N ASP A 145 -14.24 1.58 -9.77
CA ASP A 145 -14.94 0.98 -8.63
C ASP A 145 -14.68 -0.54 -8.54
N GLN A 146 -14.68 -1.25 -9.67
CA GLN A 146 -14.36 -2.67 -9.74
C GLN A 146 -12.89 -2.95 -9.40
N ASP A 147 -11.98 -2.10 -9.89
CA ASP A 147 -10.56 -2.15 -9.56
C ASP A 147 -10.36 -2.01 -8.04
N GLU A 148 -11.03 -1.03 -7.41
CA GLU A 148 -10.93 -0.81 -5.97
C GLU A 148 -11.59 -1.94 -5.17
N GLU A 149 -12.73 -2.49 -5.63
CA GLU A 149 -13.38 -3.65 -5.01
C GLU A 149 -12.47 -4.88 -5.01
N CYS A 150 -11.70 -5.12 -6.09
CA CYS A 150 -10.71 -6.19 -6.14
C CYS A 150 -9.57 -5.96 -5.13
N ALA A 151 -9.07 -4.73 -5.03
CA ALA A 151 -8.04 -4.36 -4.07
C ALA A 151 -8.52 -4.54 -2.62
N LEU A 152 -9.76 -4.17 -2.30
CA LEU A 152 -10.38 -4.40 -0.99
C LEU A 152 -10.48 -5.90 -0.67
N ALA A 153 -10.93 -6.72 -1.63
CA ALA A 153 -11.01 -8.18 -1.45
C ALA A 153 -9.64 -8.80 -1.18
N ALA A 154 -8.59 -8.31 -1.85
CA ALA A 154 -7.21 -8.74 -1.63
C ALA A 154 -6.73 -8.43 -0.20
N ILE A 155 -6.98 -7.21 0.31
CA ILE A 155 -6.60 -6.81 1.66
C ILE A 155 -7.38 -7.60 2.71
N GLU A 156 -8.70 -7.76 2.53
CA GLU A 156 -9.55 -8.52 3.46
C GLU A 156 -9.11 -9.98 3.60
N ALA A 157 -8.70 -10.60 2.48
CA ALA A 157 -8.26 -11.99 2.49
C ALA A 157 -7.00 -12.26 3.34
N VAL A 158 -6.18 -11.24 3.55
CA VAL A 158 -4.92 -11.35 4.32
C VAL A 158 -4.96 -10.63 5.66
N LYS A 159 -6.12 -10.14 6.09
CA LYS A 159 -6.26 -9.32 7.32
C LYS A 159 -5.66 -9.95 8.57
N ASP A 160 -5.71 -11.29 8.69
CA ASP A 160 -5.13 -12.00 9.83
C ASP A 160 -3.60 -11.95 9.85
N SER A 161 -2.97 -11.76 8.69
CA SER A 161 -1.52 -11.57 8.55
C SER A 161 -1.10 -10.11 8.78
N LEU A 162 -2.04 -9.18 8.92
CA LEU A 162 -1.79 -7.76 9.14
C LEU A 162 -1.90 -7.34 10.62
N LYS A 163 -2.02 -8.31 11.53
CA LYS A 163 -2.12 -8.11 13.00
C LYS A 163 -0.80 -7.77 13.63
#